data_c5ea1752289237f60165961312e2ec9d
#
_entry.id   c5ea1752289237f60165961312e2ec9d
#
_cell.length_a   1.000
_cell.length_b   1.000
_cell.length_c   1.000
_cell.angle_alpha   90.00
_cell.angle_beta   90.00
_cell.angle_gamma   90.00
#
_symmetry.space_group_name_H-M   'P 1'
#
loop_
_entity.id
_entity.type
_entity.pdbx_description
1 polymer ?
#
loop_
_entity_poly.entity_id
_entity_poly.type
_entity_poly.pdbx_seq_one_letter_code
_entity_poly.pdbx_strand_id
1 'polypeptide(L)'
;MRQSTAEHYRKRLDVLFDYIYEHIDEDLDMATLADVALISPYHLHRVFRGIYGSSLTETIKRIRLHNAADTLINADLSMEDVAKQAKYTSVQSFTRAFSESFGMPPARFRREGDHIQFSLTPLNTEESIMHDVTIRHADGMTLIGYEHKGDYMNVGQQFEKLQGWLVARLI
;
A
#
# COMPACT_ATOMS: atom_id res chain seq x y z
N MET A 1 -17.22 -9.38 24.47
CA MET A 1 -18.01 -9.54 23.26
C MET A 1 -17.61 -8.59 22.10
N ARG A 2 -17.21 -7.34 22.34
CA ARG A 2 -16.83 -6.39 21.26
C ARG A 2 -15.49 -6.71 20.57
N GLN A 3 -14.52 -7.31 21.23
CA GLN A 3 -13.21 -7.66 20.63
C GLN A 3 -13.34 -8.75 19.55
N SER A 4 -14.19 -9.74 19.74
CA SER A 4 -14.37 -10.84 18.78
C SER A 4 -14.96 -10.37 17.43
N THR A 5 -15.82 -9.35 17.42
CA THR A 5 -16.43 -8.82 16.20
C THR A 5 -15.43 -8.01 15.37
N ALA A 6 -14.63 -7.16 16.00
CA ALA A 6 -13.59 -6.38 15.31
C ALA A 6 -12.50 -7.28 14.71
N GLU A 7 -12.11 -8.32 15.46
CA GLU A 7 -11.13 -9.30 14.99
C GLU A 7 -11.64 -10.13 13.82
N HIS A 8 -12.94 -10.46 13.83
CA HIS A 8 -13.60 -11.14 12.72
C HIS A 8 -13.60 -10.29 11.43
N TYR A 9 -13.88 -8.99 11.54
CA TYR A 9 -13.81 -8.10 10.38
C TYR A 9 -12.37 -7.92 9.89
N ARG A 10 -11.37 -7.82 10.76
CA ARG A 10 -9.97 -7.77 10.35
C ARG A 10 -9.59 -8.94 9.46
N LYS A 11 -9.82 -10.17 9.89
CA LYS A 11 -9.50 -11.37 9.08
C LYS A 11 -10.16 -11.35 7.71
N ARG A 12 -11.41 -10.85 7.60
CA ARG A 12 -12.09 -10.72 6.31
C ARG A 12 -11.48 -9.64 5.42
N LEU A 13 -11.03 -8.54 6.03
CA LEU A 13 -10.34 -7.47 5.31
C LEU A 13 -8.92 -7.89 4.91
N ASP A 14 -8.24 -8.72 5.69
CA ASP A 14 -6.95 -9.28 5.31
C ASP A 14 -7.08 -10.13 4.03
N VAL A 15 -8.05 -11.05 3.98
CA VAL A 15 -8.36 -11.83 2.75
C VAL A 15 -8.72 -10.93 1.57
N LEU A 16 -9.47 -9.85 1.83
CA LEU A 16 -9.80 -8.88 0.79
C LEU A 16 -8.57 -8.16 0.26
N PHE A 17 -7.64 -7.78 1.12
CA PHE A 17 -6.39 -7.15 0.69
C PHE A 17 -5.52 -8.11 -0.12
N ASP A 18 -5.37 -9.35 0.30
CA ASP A 18 -4.64 -10.37 -0.46
C ASP A 18 -5.21 -10.49 -1.88
N TYR A 19 -6.53 -10.60 -2.00
CA TYR A 19 -7.21 -10.64 -3.29
C TYR A 19 -6.97 -9.37 -4.13
N ILE A 20 -7.05 -8.17 -3.52
CA ILE A 20 -6.80 -6.90 -4.21
C ILE A 20 -5.37 -6.86 -4.76
N TYR A 21 -4.38 -7.30 -4.01
CA TYR A 21 -2.99 -7.32 -4.46
C TYR A 21 -2.75 -8.31 -5.58
N GLU A 22 -3.34 -9.50 -5.51
CA GLU A 22 -3.22 -10.52 -6.56
C GLU A 22 -3.87 -10.08 -7.88
N HIS A 23 -4.92 -9.25 -7.80
CA HIS A 23 -5.72 -8.82 -8.96
C HIS A 23 -5.66 -7.31 -9.22
N ILE A 24 -4.62 -6.62 -8.74
CA ILE A 24 -4.54 -5.15 -8.79
C ILE A 24 -4.58 -4.60 -10.23
N ASP A 25 -4.06 -5.37 -11.17
CA ASP A 25 -4.03 -5.04 -12.60
C ASP A 25 -5.34 -5.36 -13.33
N GLU A 26 -6.31 -5.94 -12.65
CA GLU A 26 -7.62 -6.28 -13.18
C GLU A 26 -8.68 -5.22 -12.83
N ASP A 27 -9.89 -5.39 -13.36
CA ASP A 27 -11.01 -4.53 -13.01
C ASP A 27 -11.67 -5.06 -11.72
N LEU A 28 -11.42 -4.35 -10.63
CA LEU A 28 -11.93 -4.68 -9.30
C LEU A 28 -13.28 -3.98 -9.09
N ASP A 29 -14.37 -4.70 -9.24
CA ASP A 29 -15.71 -4.18 -8.94
C ASP A 29 -16.12 -4.43 -7.48
N MET A 30 -16.98 -3.56 -6.97
CA MET A 30 -17.38 -3.57 -5.56
C MET A 30 -18.17 -4.84 -5.17
N ALA A 31 -18.89 -5.46 -6.10
CA ALA A 31 -19.66 -6.66 -5.80
C ALA A 31 -18.72 -7.84 -5.57
N THR A 32 -17.75 -8.06 -6.47
CA THR A 32 -16.71 -9.07 -6.33
C THR A 32 -15.92 -8.90 -5.03
N LEU A 33 -15.50 -7.66 -4.73
CA LEU A 33 -14.75 -7.38 -3.50
C LEU A 33 -15.58 -7.65 -2.22
N ALA A 34 -16.87 -7.40 -2.27
CA ALA A 34 -17.77 -7.68 -1.17
C ALA A 34 -17.98 -9.19 -0.98
N ASP A 35 -18.08 -9.95 -2.07
CA ASP A 35 -18.18 -11.41 -2.05
C ASP A 35 -16.92 -12.05 -1.46
N VAL A 36 -15.73 -11.59 -1.87
CA VAL A 36 -14.45 -12.04 -1.30
C VAL A 36 -14.39 -11.80 0.21
N ALA A 37 -14.83 -10.62 0.65
CA ALA A 37 -14.87 -10.29 2.07
C ALA A 37 -16.01 -10.99 2.84
N LEU A 38 -16.92 -11.68 2.15
CA LEU A 38 -18.15 -12.26 2.72
C LEU A 38 -19.02 -11.22 3.47
N ILE A 39 -19.13 -10.02 2.90
CA ILE A 39 -19.85 -8.87 3.48
C ILE A 39 -20.65 -8.23 2.33
N SER A 40 -21.85 -7.70 2.63
CA SER A 40 -22.58 -6.95 1.60
C SER A 40 -21.82 -5.68 1.17
N PRO A 41 -21.94 -5.21 -0.10
CA PRO A 41 -21.22 -4.04 -0.59
C PRO A 41 -21.39 -2.78 0.28
N TYR A 42 -22.62 -2.52 0.72
CA TYR A 42 -22.91 -1.40 1.61
C TYR A 42 -22.20 -1.52 2.97
N HIS A 43 -22.20 -2.72 3.53
CA HIS A 43 -21.56 -2.97 4.83
C HIS A 43 -20.03 -2.93 4.71
N LEU A 44 -19.47 -3.47 3.62
CA LEU A 44 -18.04 -3.40 3.32
C LEU A 44 -17.58 -1.93 3.28
N HIS A 45 -18.27 -1.08 2.53
CA HIS A 45 -17.94 0.34 2.46
C HIS A 45 -17.91 1.01 3.85
N ARG A 46 -18.89 0.74 4.69
CA ARG A 46 -18.98 1.31 6.05
C ARG A 46 -17.88 0.80 6.98
N VAL A 47 -17.66 -0.51 6.99
CA VAL A 47 -16.64 -1.16 7.84
C VAL A 47 -15.25 -0.70 7.42
N PHE A 48 -14.96 -0.72 6.10
CA PHE A 48 -13.68 -0.30 5.57
C PHE A 48 -13.38 1.16 5.93
N ARG A 49 -14.32 2.06 5.67
CA ARG A 49 -14.15 3.48 6.02
C ARG A 49 -14.02 3.71 7.53
N GLY A 50 -14.73 2.93 8.33
CA GLY A 50 -14.63 3.03 9.80
C GLY A 50 -13.30 2.54 10.37
N ILE A 51 -12.61 1.60 9.69
CA ILE A 51 -11.32 1.06 10.15
C ILE A 51 -10.15 1.86 9.56
N TYR A 52 -10.21 2.21 8.25
CA TYR A 52 -9.07 2.81 7.52
C TYR A 52 -9.23 4.31 7.24
N GLY A 53 -10.35 4.92 7.58
CA GLY A 53 -10.60 6.36 7.39
C GLY A 53 -10.85 6.78 5.93
N SER A 54 -10.54 5.91 4.94
CA SER A 54 -10.67 6.15 3.51
C SER A 54 -11.62 5.15 2.86
N SER A 55 -12.07 5.42 1.63
CA SER A 55 -12.87 4.44 0.88
C SER A 55 -11.97 3.35 0.27
N LEU A 56 -12.54 2.16 0.05
CA LEU A 56 -11.84 1.05 -0.61
C LEU A 56 -11.36 1.43 -2.02
N THR A 57 -12.19 2.16 -2.78
CA THR A 57 -11.83 2.65 -4.13
C THR A 57 -10.62 3.60 -4.09
N GLU A 58 -10.56 4.51 -3.12
CA GLU A 58 -9.40 5.40 -2.95
C GLU A 58 -8.15 4.62 -2.56
N THR A 59 -8.30 3.61 -1.72
CA THR A 59 -7.20 2.72 -1.34
C THR A 59 -6.65 1.96 -2.54
N ILE A 60 -7.51 1.36 -3.37
CA ILE A 60 -7.12 0.67 -4.61
C ILE A 60 -6.39 1.63 -5.56
N LYS A 61 -6.93 2.84 -5.77
CA LYS A 61 -6.25 3.85 -6.60
C LYS A 61 -4.87 4.19 -6.08
N ARG A 62 -4.70 4.31 -4.78
CA ARG A 62 -3.42 4.60 -4.14
C ARG A 62 -2.43 3.44 -4.33
N ILE A 63 -2.85 2.19 -4.16
CA ILE A 63 -2.02 1.01 -4.42
C ILE A 63 -1.55 1.01 -5.88
N ARG A 64 -2.45 1.26 -6.84
CA ARG A 64 -2.09 1.33 -8.27
C ARG A 64 -1.08 2.43 -8.60
N LEU A 65 -1.22 3.60 -7.98
CA LEU A 65 -0.25 4.68 -8.15
C LEU A 65 1.12 4.34 -7.56
N HIS A 66 1.16 3.53 -6.50
CA HIS A 66 2.39 3.00 -5.94
C HIS A 66 3.10 2.05 -6.90
N ASN A 67 2.38 1.03 -7.39
CA ASN A 67 2.93 0.10 -8.36
C ASN A 67 3.42 0.84 -9.61
N ALA A 68 2.71 1.92 -10.02
CA ALA A 68 3.16 2.79 -11.08
C ALA A 68 4.46 3.53 -10.76
N ALA A 69 4.65 3.99 -9.51
CA ALA A 69 5.89 4.62 -9.09
C ALA A 69 7.08 3.65 -9.14
N ASP A 70 6.91 2.43 -8.66
CA ASP A 70 7.90 1.37 -8.78
C ASP A 70 8.21 1.03 -10.25
N THR A 71 7.18 0.92 -11.08
CA THR A 71 7.33 0.67 -12.53
C THR A 71 8.11 1.80 -13.21
N LEU A 72 7.86 3.06 -12.84
CA LEU A 72 8.57 4.21 -13.40
C LEU A 72 10.08 4.19 -13.12
N ILE A 73 10.50 3.65 -11.99
CA ILE A 73 11.91 3.55 -11.58
C ILE A 73 12.57 2.31 -12.17
N ASN A 74 11.88 1.17 -12.15
CA ASN A 74 12.48 -0.14 -12.37
C ASN A 74 12.25 -0.70 -13.78
N ALA A 75 11.34 -0.11 -14.57
CA ALA A 75 11.00 -0.59 -15.91
C ALA A 75 11.08 0.52 -16.96
N ASP A 76 11.58 0.17 -18.14
CA ASP A 76 11.62 1.08 -19.30
C ASP A 76 10.31 0.96 -20.11
N LEU A 77 9.18 1.29 -19.47
CA LEU A 77 7.88 1.33 -20.10
C LEU A 77 7.50 2.74 -20.55
N SER A 78 6.69 2.84 -21.61
CA SER A 78 6.14 4.14 -22.01
C SER A 78 5.22 4.73 -20.94
N MET A 79 5.03 6.05 -20.94
CA MET A 79 4.12 6.71 -20.00
C MET A 79 2.66 6.25 -20.20
N GLU A 80 2.31 5.92 -21.42
CA GLU A 80 1.02 5.35 -21.82
C GLU A 80 0.81 3.97 -21.19
N ASP A 81 1.81 3.10 -21.24
CA ASP A 81 1.74 1.76 -20.67
C ASP A 81 1.63 1.80 -19.16
N VAL A 82 2.42 2.64 -18.50
CA VAL A 82 2.35 2.84 -17.05
C VAL A 82 0.97 3.37 -16.63
N ALA A 83 0.43 4.36 -17.35
CA ALA A 83 -0.91 4.89 -17.08
C ALA A 83 -1.99 3.81 -17.25
N LYS A 84 -1.87 2.96 -18.28
CA LYS A 84 -2.78 1.85 -18.56
C LYS A 84 -2.72 0.78 -17.49
N GLN A 85 -1.52 0.38 -17.03
CA GLN A 85 -1.37 -0.55 -15.92
C GLN A 85 -2.00 -0.02 -14.64
N ALA A 86 -1.83 1.27 -14.36
CA ALA A 86 -2.46 1.93 -13.22
C ALA A 86 -3.99 2.15 -13.41
N LYS A 87 -4.60 1.61 -14.49
CA LYS A 87 -6.03 1.71 -14.80
C LYS A 87 -6.54 3.14 -15.03
N TYR A 88 -5.70 3.99 -15.59
CA TYR A 88 -6.10 5.32 -16.05
C TYR A 88 -6.41 5.31 -17.53
N THR A 89 -7.47 6.03 -17.92
CA THR A 89 -7.94 6.12 -19.31
C THR A 89 -7.09 7.05 -20.18
N SER A 90 -6.25 7.88 -19.56
CA SER A 90 -5.35 8.79 -20.28
C SER A 90 -4.11 9.12 -19.45
N VAL A 91 -3.00 9.44 -20.13
CA VAL A 91 -1.77 9.91 -19.50
C VAL A 91 -2.00 11.20 -18.70
N GLN A 92 -2.91 12.08 -19.15
CA GLN A 92 -3.22 13.32 -18.44
C GLN A 92 -3.89 13.04 -17.09
N SER A 93 -4.89 12.15 -17.06
CA SER A 93 -5.57 11.78 -15.81
C SER A 93 -4.62 11.07 -14.83
N PHE A 94 -3.75 10.20 -15.35
CA PHE A 94 -2.68 9.57 -14.59
C PHE A 94 -1.71 10.59 -14.01
N THR A 95 -1.16 11.48 -14.88
CA THR A 95 -0.18 12.51 -14.45
C THR A 95 -0.73 13.40 -13.36
N ARG A 96 -2.01 13.79 -13.47
CA ARG A 96 -2.67 14.60 -12.43
C ARG A 96 -2.76 13.84 -11.11
N ALA A 97 -3.31 12.63 -11.12
CA ALA A 97 -3.48 11.82 -9.91
C ALA A 97 -2.12 11.46 -9.28
N PHE A 98 -1.12 11.15 -10.10
CA PHE A 98 0.24 10.88 -9.65
C PHE A 98 0.86 12.11 -9.00
N SER A 99 0.75 13.29 -9.63
CA SER A 99 1.29 14.54 -9.07
C SER A 99 0.60 14.95 -7.77
N GLU A 100 -0.70 14.72 -7.65
CA GLU A 100 -1.45 14.94 -6.42
C GLU A 100 -0.97 14.00 -5.30
N SER A 101 -0.60 12.76 -5.64
CA SER A 101 -0.17 11.74 -4.67
C SER A 101 1.29 11.87 -4.27
N PHE A 102 2.18 12.22 -5.20
CA PHE A 102 3.65 12.21 -5.00
C PHE A 102 4.29 13.61 -5.01
N GLY A 103 3.49 14.67 -5.18
CA GLY A 103 3.99 16.05 -5.19
C GLY A 103 4.80 16.43 -6.42
N MET A 104 4.97 15.52 -7.40
CA MET A 104 5.71 15.78 -8.64
C MET A 104 5.17 14.95 -9.82
N PRO A 105 5.34 15.42 -11.08
CA PRO A 105 4.92 14.69 -12.26
C PRO A 105 5.67 13.35 -12.44
N PRO A 106 5.03 12.30 -13.02
CA PRO A 106 5.65 10.98 -13.19
C PRO A 106 6.91 10.99 -14.06
N ALA A 107 6.99 11.85 -15.07
CA ALA A 107 8.19 12.00 -15.89
C ALA A 107 9.39 12.57 -15.10
N ARG A 108 9.13 13.44 -14.15
CA ARG A 108 10.15 13.95 -13.24
C ARG A 108 10.55 12.89 -12.22
N PHE A 109 9.57 12.18 -11.68
CA PHE A 109 9.77 11.06 -10.73
C PHE A 109 10.67 9.97 -11.34
N ARG A 110 10.47 9.61 -12.61
CA ARG A 110 11.33 8.66 -13.34
C ARG A 110 12.79 9.11 -13.43
N ARG A 111 13.05 10.40 -13.62
CA ARG A 111 14.42 10.93 -13.77
C ARG A 111 15.15 11.13 -12.45
N GLU A 112 14.41 11.56 -11.44
CA GLU A 112 14.95 12.00 -10.15
C GLU A 112 14.75 10.94 -9.07
N GLY A 113 14.15 9.81 -9.43
CA GLY A 113 13.69 8.77 -8.51
C GLY A 113 14.78 8.19 -7.64
N ASP A 114 15.19 8.98 -6.70
CA ASP A 114 15.77 8.52 -5.46
C ASP A 114 14.62 8.07 -4.59
N HIS A 115 14.80 6.98 -3.87
CA HIS A 115 13.80 6.36 -3.01
C HIS A 115 13.19 7.40 -2.06
N ILE A 116 12.20 8.14 -2.55
CA ILE A 116 11.43 9.05 -1.71
C ILE A 116 10.71 8.16 -0.71
N GLN A 117 11.06 8.32 0.54
CA GLN A 117 10.38 7.69 1.65
C GLN A 117 8.87 7.86 1.47
N PHE A 118 8.23 6.75 1.14
CA PHE A 118 6.82 6.67 1.00
C PHE A 118 6.16 6.92 2.35
N SER A 119 5.61 8.10 2.50
CA SER A 119 4.71 8.38 3.61
C SER A 119 3.31 7.95 3.22
N LEU A 120 2.79 6.92 3.87
CA LEU A 120 1.37 6.55 3.88
C LEU A 120 0.53 7.59 4.64
N THR A 121 0.87 8.87 4.51
CA THR A 121 0.06 9.92 5.13
C THR A 121 -1.29 9.94 4.43
N PRO A 122 -2.41 9.70 5.12
CA PRO A 122 -3.74 9.85 4.53
C PRO A 122 -3.86 11.30 4.04
N LEU A 123 -4.18 11.47 2.76
CA LEU A 123 -4.60 12.76 2.24
C LEU A 123 -5.88 13.16 2.97
N ASN A 124 -5.82 14.18 3.81
CA ASN A 124 -6.89 14.75 4.63
C ASN A 124 -7.32 13.94 5.87
N THR A 125 -6.52 14.02 6.91
CA THR A 125 -7.08 14.16 8.24
C THR A 125 -6.56 15.45 8.83
N GLU A 126 -7.43 16.43 9.04
CA GLU A 126 -7.15 17.65 9.82
C GLU A 126 -6.88 17.37 11.31
N GLU A 127 -6.80 16.11 11.67
CA GLU A 127 -6.24 15.64 12.93
C GLU A 127 -4.93 14.94 12.65
N SER A 128 -3.89 15.71 12.41
CA SER A 128 -2.51 15.28 12.61
C SER A 128 -2.41 14.80 14.06
N ILE A 129 -2.43 13.49 14.26
CA ILE A 129 -1.96 12.91 15.52
C ILE A 129 -0.46 13.24 15.55
N MET A 130 -0.14 14.36 16.19
CA MET A 130 1.24 14.72 16.46
C MET A 130 1.77 13.68 17.45
N HIS A 131 2.52 12.73 16.91
CA HIS A 131 3.31 11.85 17.74
C HIS A 131 4.52 12.64 18.26
N ASP A 132 4.76 12.60 19.57
CA ASP A 132 6.01 13.10 20.15
C ASP A 132 7.17 12.27 19.58
N VAL A 133 7.90 12.86 18.64
CA VAL A 133 9.07 12.24 18.01
C VAL A 133 10.32 12.72 18.75
N THR A 134 10.99 11.81 19.43
CA THR A 134 12.29 12.07 20.06
C THR A 134 13.40 11.48 19.19
N ILE A 135 14.25 12.33 18.63
CA ILE A 135 15.47 11.88 17.94
C ILE A 135 16.54 11.59 18.98
N ARG A 136 17.01 10.34 19.04
CA ARG A 136 18.11 9.93 19.88
C ARG A 136 19.31 9.55 19.02
N HIS A 137 20.48 10.00 19.42
CA HIS A 137 21.71 9.50 18.84
C HIS A 137 21.98 8.11 19.43
N ALA A 138 22.13 7.09 18.58
CA ALA A 138 22.51 5.74 18.97
C ALA A 138 23.95 5.49 18.47
N ASP A 139 24.84 5.13 19.39
CA ASP A 139 26.17 4.66 19.02
C ASP A 139 26.06 3.32 18.29
N GLY A 140 26.96 3.08 17.34
CA GLY A 140 27.02 2.01 16.37
C GLY A 140 26.15 0.79 16.64
N MET A 141 25.13 0.61 15.80
CA MET A 141 24.16 -0.48 15.92
C MET A 141 24.45 -1.53 14.84
N THR A 142 24.58 -2.80 15.23
CA THR A 142 24.66 -3.90 14.27
C THR A 142 23.26 -4.27 13.85
N LEU A 143 22.94 -4.09 12.56
CA LEU A 143 21.66 -4.47 11.99
C LEU A 143 21.79 -5.83 11.31
N ILE A 144 20.84 -6.72 11.58
CA ILE A 144 20.67 -7.99 10.89
C ILE A 144 19.37 -7.91 10.10
N GLY A 145 19.43 -8.20 8.81
CA GLY A 145 18.25 -8.13 7.96
C GLY A 145 18.35 -9.08 6.76
N TYR A 146 17.22 -9.33 6.13
CA TYR A 146 17.14 -9.97 4.82
C TYR A 146 16.87 -8.93 3.74
N GLU A 147 17.59 -9.05 2.63
CA GLU A 147 17.29 -8.26 1.44
C GLU A 147 15.94 -8.70 0.87
N HIS A 148 15.02 -7.76 0.68
CA HIS A 148 13.75 -7.99 0.01
C HIS A 148 13.83 -7.39 -1.40
N LYS A 149 13.61 -8.24 -2.43
CA LYS A 149 13.47 -7.82 -3.82
C LYS A 149 12.05 -8.17 -4.27
N GLY A 150 11.28 -7.17 -4.66
CA GLY A 150 9.91 -7.35 -5.12
C GLY A 150 8.92 -6.46 -4.41
N ASP A 151 7.64 -6.80 -4.51
CA ASP A 151 6.56 -6.04 -3.92
C ASP A 151 6.73 -5.92 -2.41
N TYR A 152 6.73 -4.69 -1.92
CA TYR A 152 6.80 -4.34 -0.50
C TYR A 152 5.76 -5.07 0.36
N MET A 153 4.62 -5.41 -0.22
CA MET A 153 3.55 -6.12 0.49
C MET A 153 3.91 -7.57 0.84
N ASN A 154 4.88 -8.16 0.15
CA ASN A 154 5.40 -9.49 0.46
C ASN A 154 6.52 -9.48 1.51
N VAL A 155 6.83 -8.33 2.09
CA VAL A 155 7.87 -8.18 3.12
C VAL A 155 7.58 -9.01 4.37
N GLY A 156 6.31 -9.30 4.66
CA GLY A 156 5.88 -10.13 5.80
C GLY A 156 6.58 -11.49 5.84
N GLN A 157 6.71 -12.16 4.69
CA GLN A 157 7.42 -13.44 4.60
C GLN A 157 8.91 -13.34 4.94
N GLN A 158 9.53 -12.19 4.68
CA GLN A 158 10.94 -11.96 5.02
C GLN A 158 11.10 -11.70 6.52
N PHE A 159 10.12 -11.06 7.15
CA PHE A 159 10.08 -10.92 8.61
C PHE A 159 9.93 -12.26 9.32
N GLU A 160 9.08 -13.17 8.81
CA GLU A 160 8.95 -14.53 9.36
C GLU A 160 10.26 -15.31 9.27
N LYS A 161 10.95 -15.23 8.13
CA LYS A 161 12.28 -15.85 7.94
C LYS A 161 13.32 -15.26 8.90
N LEU A 162 13.33 -13.93 9.05
CA LEU A 162 14.24 -13.25 9.96
C LEU A 162 13.96 -13.67 11.42
N GLN A 163 12.69 -13.72 11.81
CA GLN A 163 12.28 -14.15 13.14
C GLN A 163 12.66 -15.61 13.41
N GLY A 164 12.40 -16.50 12.46
CA GLY A 164 12.81 -17.92 12.55
C GLY A 164 14.33 -18.08 12.70
N TRP A 165 15.13 -17.29 11.97
CA TRP A 165 16.57 -17.31 12.06
C TRP A 165 17.08 -16.76 13.41
N LEU A 166 16.47 -15.70 13.93
CA LEU A 166 16.80 -15.13 15.26
C LEU A 166 16.50 -16.13 16.39
N VAL A 167 15.33 -16.78 16.35
CA VAL A 167 14.95 -17.79 17.36
C VAL A 167 15.92 -18.98 17.33
N ALA A 168 16.34 -19.42 16.15
CA ALA A 168 17.26 -20.56 16.01
C ALA A 168 18.70 -20.27 16.50
N ARG A 169 19.08 -19.01 16.73
CA ARG A 169 20.44 -18.62 17.15
C ARG A 169 20.54 -17.95 18.52
N LEU A 170 19.40 -17.61 19.13
CA LEU A 170 19.33 -17.07 20.48
C LEU A 170 19.11 -18.15 21.54
N ILE A 171 19.11 -19.43 21.17
CA ILE A 171 19.18 -20.63 22.02
C ILE A 171 20.56 -21.27 21.83
#